data_30961a874df106baec01d56c25d7cfc6
#
_entry.id   30961a874df106baec01d56c25d7cfc6
#
_cell.length_a   1.000
_cell.length_b   1.000
_cell.length_c   1.000
_cell.angle_alpha   90.00
_cell.angle_beta   90.00
_cell.angle_gamma   90.00
#
_symmetry.space_group_name_H-M   'P 1'
#
loop_
_entity.id
_entity.type
_entity.pdbx_description
1 polymer ?
#
loop_
_entity_poly.entity_id
_entity_poly.type
_entity_poly.pdbx_seq_one_letter_code
_entity_poly.pdbx_strand_id
1 'polypeptide(L)'
;MDKKALRKQLIQERLDLPDRVAKANLLQQVMRIWLFDRKDTVIGAYWPIKGEFDPLPALHRWKEDGELLDDPVLRRIGLPVVDKVSKTLTFHAWYPGCDMEEDAYNIPKPKDTEVVVPTLLFVPCVGYGTGGYRLGYGGGFYDRTLAQLQPRPFTVGLGFTNGFIEDMVPEPHDQPLEALLNENGVVWPTYFS
;
A
#
# COMPACT_ATOMS: atom_id res chain seq x y z
N MET A 1 6.17 -23.20 -7.87
CA MET A 1 6.84 -22.29 -6.89
C MET A 1 6.14 -22.44 -5.53
N ASP A 2 6.88 -22.69 -4.45
CA ASP A 2 6.31 -22.67 -3.09
C ASP A 2 6.17 -21.22 -2.61
N LYS A 3 4.96 -20.66 -2.72
CA LYS A 3 4.64 -19.29 -2.31
C LYS A 3 4.92 -19.04 -0.82
N LYS A 4 4.83 -20.07 0.04
CA LYS A 4 5.09 -19.93 1.49
C LYS A 4 6.58 -19.74 1.77
N ALA A 5 7.41 -20.56 1.14
CA ALA A 5 8.87 -20.44 1.24
C ALA A 5 9.36 -19.12 0.65
N LEU A 6 8.84 -18.73 -0.51
CA LEU A 6 9.18 -17.47 -1.17
C LEU A 6 8.83 -16.25 -0.31
N ARG A 7 7.64 -16.24 0.33
CA ARG A 7 7.27 -15.14 1.26
C ARG A 7 8.27 -15.00 2.40
N LYS A 8 8.65 -16.14 3.00
CA LYS A 8 9.61 -16.14 4.10
C LYS A 8 10.97 -15.58 3.65
N GLN A 9 11.45 -16.02 2.49
CA GLN A 9 12.70 -15.54 1.91
C GLN A 9 12.66 -14.04 1.66
N LEU A 10 11.68 -13.54 0.90
CA LEU A 10 11.56 -12.11 0.56
C LEU A 10 11.41 -11.20 1.78
N ILE A 11 10.67 -11.63 2.81
CA ILE A 11 10.57 -10.90 4.06
C ILE A 11 11.93 -10.83 4.75
N GLN A 12 12.67 -11.92 4.80
CA GLN A 12 14.00 -11.94 5.41
C GLN A 12 14.98 -11.05 4.65
N GLU A 13 15.04 -11.17 3.32
CA GLU A 13 15.86 -10.32 2.46
C GLU A 13 15.55 -8.84 2.66
N ARG A 14 14.28 -8.48 2.80
CA ARG A 14 13.85 -7.11 3.09
C ARG A 14 14.31 -6.63 4.46
N LEU A 15 14.24 -7.47 5.48
CA LEU A 15 14.69 -7.15 6.83
C LEU A 15 16.21 -6.97 6.89
N ASP A 16 16.94 -7.77 6.14
CA ASP A 16 18.41 -7.77 6.10
C ASP A 16 19.00 -6.75 5.11
N LEU A 17 18.14 -6.01 4.38
CA LEU A 17 18.54 -5.05 3.37
C LEU A 17 19.38 -3.91 3.98
N PRO A 18 20.69 -3.81 3.72
CA PRO A 18 21.57 -2.88 4.43
C PRO A 18 21.31 -1.42 4.09
N ASP A 19 20.80 -1.13 2.89
CA ASP A 19 20.48 0.20 2.39
C ASP A 19 18.97 0.51 2.46
N ARG A 20 18.20 -0.24 3.26
CA ARG A 20 16.74 -0.10 3.36
C ARG A 20 16.28 1.33 3.67
N VAL A 21 16.98 2.02 4.57
CA VAL A 21 16.66 3.42 4.92
C VAL A 21 16.85 4.36 3.72
N ALA A 22 17.97 4.20 3.00
CA ALA A 22 18.23 4.99 1.79
C ALA A 22 17.19 4.73 0.70
N LYS A 23 16.85 3.46 0.45
CA LYS A 23 15.79 3.07 -0.49
C LYS A 23 14.42 3.59 -0.07
N ALA A 24 14.10 3.55 1.21
CA ALA A 24 12.85 4.12 1.73
C ALA A 24 12.78 5.63 1.49
N ASN A 25 13.87 6.37 1.69
CA ASN A 25 13.92 7.81 1.41
C ASN A 25 13.70 8.12 -0.08
N LEU A 26 14.27 7.32 -0.97
CA LEU A 26 14.04 7.45 -2.42
C LEU A 26 12.58 7.15 -2.77
N LEU A 27 12.00 6.09 -2.22
CA LEU A 27 10.60 5.72 -2.48
C LEU A 27 9.62 6.76 -1.92
N GLN A 28 9.94 7.44 -0.80
CA GLN A 28 9.19 8.60 -0.33
C GLN A 28 9.15 9.71 -1.39
N GLN A 29 10.27 9.98 -2.04
CA GLN A 29 10.33 10.99 -3.10
C GLN A 29 9.55 10.55 -4.33
N VAL A 30 9.73 9.30 -4.78
CA VAL A 30 8.97 8.73 -5.90
C VAL A 30 7.47 8.85 -5.65
N MET A 31 7.02 8.46 -4.47
CA MET A 31 5.61 8.50 -4.08
C MET A 31 5.06 9.94 -4.09
N ARG A 32 5.82 10.91 -3.57
CA ARG A 32 5.42 12.33 -3.56
C ARG A 32 5.31 12.91 -4.97
N ILE A 33 6.29 12.61 -5.85
CA ILE A 33 6.26 13.04 -7.25
C ILE A 33 5.05 12.41 -7.96
N TRP A 34 4.83 11.12 -7.76
CA TRP A 34 3.72 10.41 -8.37
C TRP A 34 2.35 10.94 -7.93
N LEU A 35 2.22 11.38 -6.67
CA LEU A 35 1.00 11.97 -6.12
C LEU A 35 0.73 13.40 -6.60
N PHE A 36 1.72 14.11 -7.14
CA PHE A 36 1.63 15.56 -7.42
C PHE A 36 0.45 15.93 -8.31
N ASP A 37 0.24 15.19 -9.40
CA ASP A 37 -0.83 15.44 -10.36
C ASP A 37 -2.15 14.71 -10.04
N ARG A 38 -2.20 14.00 -8.92
CA ARG A 38 -3.39 13.25 -8.50
C ARG A 38 -4.43 14.16 -7.86
N LYS A 39 -5.70 13.90 -8.19
CA LYS A 39 -6.84 14.67 -7.66
C LYS A 39 -7.60 13.92 -6.56
N ASP A 40 -7.05 12.81 -6.09
CA ASP A 40 -7.66 12.04 -5.02
C ASP A 40 -7.70 12.85 -3.72
N THR A 41 -8.81 12.74 -3.00
CA THR A 41 -9.01 13.40 -1.70
C THR A 41 -9.08 12.41 -0.54
N VAL A 42 -9.27 11.12 -0.83
CA VAL A 42 -9.26 10.04 0.15
C VAL A 42 -8.31 8.95 -0.33
N ILE A 43 -7.22 8.75 0.37
CA ILE A 43 -6.21 7.75 0.06
C ILE A 43 -6.17 6.71 1.17
N GLY A 44 -6.37 5.45 0.80
CA GLY A 44 -6.10 4.31 1.68
C GLY A 44 -4.64 3.90 1.62
N ALA A 45 -4.12 3.45 2.75
CA ALA A 45 -2.77 2.93 2.87
C ALA A 45 -2.74 1.75 3.83
N TYR A 46 -1.58 1.45 4.39
CA TYR A 46 -1.38 0.38 5.35
C TYR A 46 -0.42 0.81 6.45
N TRP A 47 -0.53 0.20 7.61
CA TRP A 47 0.48 0.31 8.65
C TRP A 47 1.64 -0.65 8.34
N PRO A 48 2.89 -0.16 8.24
CA PRO A 48 4.01 -0.98 7.81
C PRO A 48 4.37 -2.04 8.86
N ILE A 49 4.59 -3.27 8.40
CA ILE A 49 5.04 -4.39 9.22
C ILE A 49 6.22 -5.10 8.56
N LYS A 50 7.03 -5.82 9.34
CA LYS A 50 8.10 -6.69 8.83
C LYS A 50 9.03 -6.02 7.81
N GLY A 51 9.43 -4.79 8.10
CA GLY A 51 10.35 -4.02 7.26
C GLY A 51 9.76 -3.46 5.97
N GLU A 52 8.43 -3.41 5.84
CA GLU A 52 7.77 -2.73 4.72
C GLU A 52 8.16 -1.27 4.62
N PHE A 53 8.05 -0.73 3.42
CA PHE A 53 8.09 0.70 3.21
C PHE A 53 6.93 1.35 3.95
N ASP A 54 7.21 2.43 4.68
CA ASP A 54 6.19 3.20 5.39
C ASP A 54 5.64 4.32 4.48
N PRO A 55 4.39 4.24 4.00
CA PRO A 55 3.79 5.26 3.15
C PRO A 55 3.31 6.49 3.92
N LEU A 56 3.18 6.40 5.24
CA LEU A 56 2.48 7.40 6.05
C LEU A 56 3.17 8.77 6.07
N PRO A 57 4.51 8.89 6.11
CA PRO A 57 5.16 10.21 6.05
C PRO A 57 4.85 10.96 4.76
N ALA A 58 4.91 10.30 3.59
CA ALA A 58 4.57 10.93 2.31
C ALA A 58 3.09 11.32 2.24
N LEU A 59 2.19 10.48 2.77
CA LEU A 59 0.75 10.76 2.80
C LEU A 59 0.40 11.88 3.78
N HIS A 60 1.06 11.95 4.93
CA HIS A 60 0.86 13.06 5.85
C HIS A 60 1.25 14.39 5.18
N ARG A 61 2.39 14.42 4.50
CA ARG A 61 2.80 15.60 3.73
C ARG A 61 1.81 15.95 2.62
N TRP A 62 1.34 14.94 1.87
CA TRP A 62 0.29 15.15 0.86
C TRP A 62 -0.98 15.76 1.46
N LYS A 63 -1.37 15.35 2.66
CA LYS A 63 -2.53 15.92 3.36
C LYS A 63 -2.29 17.37 3.73
N GLU A 64 -1.14 17.70 4.34
CA GLU A 64 -0.75 19.08 4.68
C GLU A 64 -0.69 19.97 3.44
N ASP A 65 -0.11 19.49 2.34
CA ASP A 65 -0.03 20.23 1.08
C ASP A 65 -1.44 20.61 0.56
N GLY A 66 -2.45 19.77 0.80
CA GLY A 66 -3.86 20.08 0.46
C GLY A 66 -4.45 21.23 1.27
N GLU A 67 -4.05 21.36 2.53
CA GLU A 67 -4.49 22.43 3.43
C GLU A 67 -3.85 23.80 3.08
N LEU A 68 -2.70 23.76 2.40
CA LEU A 68 -1.94 24.96 2.01
C LEU A 68 -2.29 25.50 0.61
N LEU A 69 -3.23 24.88 -0.11
CA LEU A 69 -3.70 25.38 -1.39
C LEU A 69 -4.49 26.69 -1.23
N ASP A 70 -4.51 27.52 -2.28
CA ASP A 70 -5.33 28.76 -2.32
C ASP A 70 -6.83 28.45 -2.14
N ASP A 71 -7.27 27.28 -2.61
CA ASP A 71 -8.58 26.69 -2.33
C ASP A 71 -8.35 25.36 -1.57
N PRO A 72 -8.39 25.40 -0.23
CA PRO A 72 -8.01 24.23 0.58
C PRO A 72 -8.89 23.02 0.31
N VAL A 73 -8.26 21.88 0.09
CA VAL A 73 -8.91 20.59 -0.15
C VAL A 73 -8.78 19.71 1.09
N LEU A 74 -9.92 19.29 1.63
CA LEU A 74 -9.93 18.34 2.74
C LEU A 74 -9.46 16.95 2.24
N ARG A 75 -8.24 16.60 2.59
CA ARG A 75 -7.64 15.30 2.28
C ARG A 75 -7.67 14.38 3.49
N ARG A 76 -7.96 13.10 3.26
CA ARG A 76 -8.03 12.08 4.31
C ARG A 76 -7.18 10.87 3.95
N ILE A 77 -6.60 10.27 5.00
CA ILE A 77 -5.86 9.02 4.92
C ILE A 77 -6.66 7.96 5.65
N GLY A 78 -6.83 6.78 5.04
CA GLY A 78 -7.48 5.64 5.65
C GLY A 78 -6.51 4.49 5.90
N LEU A 79 -6.59 3.86 7.06
CA LEU A 79 -5.89 2.61 7.35
C LEU A 79 -6.87 1.44 7.45
N PRO A 80 -6.43 0.22 7.09
CA PRO A 80 -7.30 -0.93 7.00
C PRO A 80 -7.71 -1.43 8.39
N VAL A 81 -8.98 -1.77 8.50
CA VAL A 81 -9.57 -2.50 9.62
C VAL A 81 -10.15 -3.80 9.08
N VAL A 82 -9.73 -4.91 9.66
CA VAL A 82 -10.11 -6.25 9.20
C VAL A 82 -11.50 -6.61 9.68
N ASP A 83 -12.40 -6.98 8.78
CA ASP A 83 -13.59 -7.74 9.09
C ASP A 83 -13.23 -9.24 9.16
N LYS A 84 -13.37 -9.84 10.35
CA LYS A 84 -12.98 -11.25 10.58
C LYS A 84 -13.92 -12.25 9.93
N VAL A 85 -15.17 -11.87 9.67
CA VAL A 85 -16.19 -12.76 9.10
C VAL A 85 -16.03 -12.80 7.58
N SER A 86 -16.10 -11.65 6.92
CA SER A 86 -15.96 -11.56 5.47
C SER A 86 -14.51 -11.67 4.99
N LYS A 87 -13.54 -11.49 5.90
CA LYS A 87 -12.10 -11.40 5.61
C LYS A 87 -11.79 -10.32 4.57
N THR A 88 -12.50 -9.21 4.64
CA THR A 88 -12.29 -8.01 3.85
C THR A 88 -11.80 -6.86 4.73
N LEU A 89 -11.43 -5.75 4.08
CA LEU A 89 -10.94 -4.55 4.73
C LEU A 89 -11.95 -3.43 4.57
N THR A 90 -12.19 -2.69 5.64
CA THR A 90 -12.73 -1.33 5.62
C THR A 90 -11.62 -0.36 5.97
N PHE A 91 -11.74 0.91 5.56
CA PHE A 91 -10.71 1.90 5.83
C PHE A 91 -11.27 2.94 6.80
N HIS A 92 -10.51 3.20 7.86
CA HIS A 92 -10.86 4.18 8.88
C HIS A 92 -9.88 5.34 8.85
N ALA A 93 -10.37 6.55 9.07
CA ALA A 93 -9.56 7.75 9.03
C ALA A 93 -8.38 7.66 10.01
N TRP A 94 -7.20 7.99 9.50
CA TRP A 94 -5.97 8.06 10.27
C TRP A 94 -5.33 9.44 10.14
N TYR A 95 -4.82 9.95 11.24
CA TYR A 95 -3.99 11.14 11.30
C TYR A 95 -3.02 11.02 12.48
N PRO A 96 -1.85 11.70 12.44
CA PRO A 96 -0.94 11.68 13.56
C PRO A 96 -1.59 12.10 14.87
N GLY A 97 -1.45 11.26 15.90
CA GLY A 97 -2.05 11.49 17.21
C GLY A 97 -3.48 10.99 17.38
N CYS A 98 -4.12 10.38 16.37
CA CYS A 98 -5.38 9.68 16.60
C CYS A 98 -5.17 8.46 17.51
N ASP A 99 -6.23 8.07 18.23
CA ASP A 99 -6.19 6.87 19.05
C ASP A 99 -6.00 5.64 18.18
N MET A 100 -5.12 4.74 18.63
CA MET A 100 -4.79 3.50 17.95
C MET A 100 -5.00 2.31 18.88
N GLU A 101 -5.33 1.17 18.31
CA GLU A 101 -5.40 -0.12 18.99
C GLU A 101 -4.84 -1.23 18.09
N GLU A 102 -4.47 -2.37 18.67
CA GLU A 102 -4.04 -3.53 17.89
C GLU A 102 -5.24 -4.37 17.43
N ASP A 103 -5.17 -4.85 16.18
CA ASP A 103 -6.12 -5.82 15.66
C ASP A 103 -5.77 -7.26 16.10
N ALA A 104 -6.51 -8.25 15.61
CA ALA A 104 -6.27 -9.66 15.93
C ALA A 104 -4.94 -10.22 15.44
N TYR A 105 -4.22 -9.48 14.61
CA TYR A 105 -2.90 -9.83 14.08
C TYR A 105 -1.78 -8.99 14.70
N ASN A 106 -2.09 -8.25 15.79
CA ASN A 106 -1.20 -7.30 16.47
C ASN A 106 -0.71 -6.18 15.53
N ILE A 107 -1.55 -5.78 14.57
CA ILE A 107 -1.27 -4.66 13.68
C ILE A 107 -2.03 -3.43 14.20
N PRO A 108 -1.34 -2.29 14.39
CA PRO A 108 -2.00 -1.05 14.79
C PRO A 108 -3.05 -0.61 13.77
N LYS A 109 -4.22 -0.26 14.26
CA LYS A 109 -5.35 0.29 13.49
C LYS A 109 -5.95 1.49 14.21
N PRO A 110 -6.58 2.44 13.48
CA PRO A 110 -7.30 3.53 14.11
C PRO A 110 -8.44 3.02 14.99
N LYS A 111 -8.61 3.67 16.14
CA LYS A 111 -9.67 3.40 17.11
C LYS A 111 -10.70 4.52 17.07
N ASP A 112 -11.97 4.14 16.99
CA ASP A 112 -13.13 5.06 17.08
C ASP A 112 -13.11 6.23 16.08
N THR A 113 -12.44 6.06 14.92
CA THR A 113 -12.43 7.03 13.84
C THR A 113 -13.48 6.69 12.77
N GLU A 114 -13.82 7.67 11.94
CA GLU A 114 -14.81 7.50 10.88
C GLU A 114 -14.34 6.53 9.78
N VAL A 115 -15.29 5.83 9.18
CA VAL A 115 -15.04 5.05 7.96
C VAL A 115 -14.86 6.00 6.78
N VAL A 116 -13.84 5.75 5.98
CA VAL A 116 -13.57 6.51 4.74
C VAL A 116 -13.54 5.55 3.55
N VAL A 117 -13.91 6.06 2.38
CA VAL A 117 -13.91 5.28 1.14
C VAL A 117 -12.80 5.80 0.24
N PRO A 118 -11.67 5.09 0.11
CA PRO A 118 -10.56 5.52 -0.72
C PRO A 118 -10.90 5.49 -2.21
N THR A 119 -10.48 6.51 -2.96
CA THR A 119 -10.45 6.51 -4.43
C THR A 119 -9.10 6.04 -4.96
N LEU A 120 -8.06 6.14 -4.14
CA LEU A 120 -6.72 5.63 -4.36
C LEU A 120 -6.31 4.76 -3.17
N LEU A 121 -5.71 3.60 -3.43
CA LEU A 121 -5.29 2.66 -2.39
C LEU A 121 -3.85 2.22 -2.62
N PHE A 122 -2.98 2.53 -1.67
CA PHE A 122 -1.64 1.94 -1.60
C PHE A 122 -1.70 0.57 -0.94
N VAL A 123 -1.12 -0.42 -1.61
CA VAL A 123 -1.21 -1.84 -1.22
C VAL A 123 0.18 -2.35 -0.86
N PRO A 124 0.34 -3.01 0.30
CA PRO A 124 1.62 -3.59 0.69
C PRO A 124 1.95 -4.81 -0.18
N CYS A 125 3.23 -4.95 -0.53
CA CYS A 125 3.75 -6.06 -1.31
C CYS A 125 4.87 -6.78 -0.52
N VAL A 126 4.72 -8.10 -0.33
CA VAL A 126 5.86 -8.95 0.07
C VAL A 126 6.82 -9.08 -1.11
N GLY A 127 6.26 -9.27 -2.29
CA GLY A 127 6.93 -9.22 -3.58
C GLY A 127 5.94 -8.81 -4.66
N TYR A 128 6.44 -8.54 -5.85
CA TYR A 128 5.63 -8.14 -7.00
C TYR A 128 6.27 -8.64 -8.30
N GLY A 129 5.45 -8.82 -9.32
CA GLY A 129 5.88 -9.25 -10.64
C GLY A 129 5.34 -8.37 -11.74
N THR A 130 5.45 -8.85 -12.96
CA THR A 130 4.90 -8.19 -14.14
C THR A 130 3.36 -8.19 -14.11
N GLY A 131 2.74 -7.30 -14.91
CA GLY A 131 1.27 -7.25 -15.05
C GLY A 131 0.51 -6.70 -13.85
N GLY A 132 1.19 -6.03 -12.91
CA GLY A 132 0.54 -5.47 -11.72
C GLY A 132 0.26 -6.49 -10.62
N TYR A 133 0.73 -7.72 -10.76
CA TYR A 133 0.50 -8.77 -9.75
C TYR A 133 1.46 -8.66 -8.58
N ARG A 134 0.96 -9.00 -7.39
CA ARG A 134 1.73 -8.96 -6.15
C ARG A 134 1.61 -10.27 -5.35
N LEU A 135 2.64 -10.56 -4.59
CA LEU A 135 2.63 -11.55 -3.54
C LEU A 135 2.35 -10.86 -2.20
N GLY A 136 1.18 -11.16 -1.62
CA GLY A 136 0.82 -10.71 -0.27
C GLY A 136 1.21 -11.74 0.79
N TYR A 137 0.72 -11.56 2.02
CA TYR A 137 0.99 -12.46 3.16
C TYR A 137 0.20 -13.77 3.14
N GLY A 138 -0.70 -13.96 2.16
CA GLY A 138 -1.46 -15.21 1.98
C GLY A 138 -2.85 -15.22 2.61
N GLY A 139 -3.26 -14.15 3.29
CA GLY A 139 -4.60 -14.03 3.86
C GLY A 139 -5.69 -13.67 2.85
N GLY A 140 -5.32 -13.14 1.69
CA GLY A 140 -6.23 -12.75 0.59
C GLY A 140 -7.16 -11.57 0.92
N PHE A 141 -6.86 -10.80 1.98
CA PHE A 141 -7.71 -9.67 2.40
C PHE A 141 -7.86 -8.61 1.31
N TYR A 142 -6.76 -8.20 0.69
CA TYR A 142 -6.80 -7.20 -0.38
C TYR A 142 -7.49 -7.72 -1.63
N ASP A 143 -7.24 -8.97 -2.05
CA ASP A 143 -7.87 -9.55 -3.24
C ASP A 143 -9.39 -9.65 -3.08
N ARG A 144 -9.87 -10.12 -1.91
CA ARG A 144 -11.31 -10.13 -1.61
C ARG A 144 -11.91 -8.73 -1.53
N THR A 145 -11.22 -7.80 -0.91
CA THR A 145 -11.67 -6.41 -0.79
C THR A 145 -11.79 -5.76 -2.17
N LEU A 146 -10.77 -5.88 -3.02
CA LEU A 146 -10.74 -5.29 -4.35
C LEU A 146 -11.77 -5.94 -5.31
N ALA A 147 -12.09 -7.22 -5.11
CA ALA A 147 -13.14 -7.88 -5.88
C ALA A 147 -14.56 -7.38 -5.55
N GLN A 148 -14.76 -6.80 -4.38
CA GLN A 148 -16.07 -6.37 -3.89
C GLN A 148 -16.29 -4.86 -3.93
N LEU A 149 -15.22 -4.06 -3.88
CA LEU A 149 -15.34 -2.59 -3.87
C LEU A 149 -15.89 -2.04 -5.18
N GLN A 150 -16.98 -1.24 -5.07
CA GLN A 150 -17.60 -0.53 -6.18
C GLN A 150 -17.93 0.92 -5.75
N PRO A 151 -17.39 1.94 -6.40
CA PRO A 151 -16.36 1.85 -7.46
C PRO A 151 -15.04 1.32 -6.90
N ARG A 152 -14.31 0.58 -7.75
CA ARG A 152 -12.97 0.09 -7.39
C ARG A 152 -12.00 1.28 -7.30
N PRO A 153 -11.23 1.42 -6.21
CA PRO A 153 -10.19 2.43 -6.13
C PRO A 153 -9.07 2.15 -7.14
N PHE A 154 -8.36 3.19 -7.55
CA PHE A 154 -7.09 3.03 -8.25
C PHE A 154 -6.06 2.43 -7.27
N THR A 155 -5.40 1.35 -7.62
CA THR A 155 -4.52 0.62 -6.71
C THR A 155 -3.06 0.71 -7.09
N VAL A 156 -2.20 0.96 -6.11
CA VAL A 156 -0.76 1.14 -6.28
C VAL A 156 -0.02 0.25 -5.29
N GLY A 157 0.76 -0.68 -5.78
CA GLY A 157 1.67 -1.48 -4.95
C GLY A 157 2.94 -0.71 -4.62
N LEU A 158 3.41 -0.87 -3.41
CA LEU A 158 4.67 -0.32 -2.94
C LEU A 158 5.61 -1.45 -2.52
N GLY A 159 6.84 -1.42 -3.01
CA GLY A 159 7.86 -2.42 -2.65
C GLY A 159 9.25 -1.93 -3.02
N PHE A 160 10.28 -2.58 -2.47
CA PHE A 160 11.66 -2.34 -2.86
C PHE A 160 12.06 -3.21 -4.06
N THR A 161 13.09 -2.82 -4.79
CA THR A 161 13.58 -3.57 -5.98
C THR A 161 13.88 -5.04 -5.69
N ASN A 162 14.36 -5.38 -4.49
CA ASN A 162 14.61 -6.77 -4.11
C ASN A 162 13.35 -7.65 -4.00
N GLY A 163 12.18 -7.03 -3.99
CA GLY A 163 10.88 -7.72 -3.99
C GLY A 163 10.39 -8.14 -5.37
N PHE A 164 11.12 -7.86 -6.46
CA PHE A 164 10.72 -8.25 -7.81
C PHE A 164 10.84 -9.76 -8.02
N ILE A 165 9.80 -10.37 -8.58
CA ILE A 165 9.70 -11.80 -8.87
C ILE A 165 9.54 -11.96 -10.38
N GLU A 166 10.60 -12.41 -11.05
CA GLU A 166 10.63 -12.53 -12.52
C GLU A 166 9.58 -13.51 -13.05
N ASP A 167 9.51 -14.70 -12.45
CA ASP A 167 8.62 -15.79 -12.88
C ASP A 167 7.36 -15.89 -12.00
N MET A 168 6.75 -14.74 -11.68
CA MET A 168 5.54 -14.73 -10.88
C MET A 168 4.34 -15.26 -11.67
N VAL A 169 3.72 -16.32 -11.16
CA VAL A 169 2.50 -16.89 -11.72
C VAL A 169 1.32 -16.48 -10.85
N PRO A 170 0.41 -15.62 -11.36
CA PRO A 170 -0.79 -15.25 -10.62
C PRO A 170 -1.80 -16.41 -10.55
N GLU A 171 -2.61 -16.40 -9.51
CA GLU A 171 -3.75 -17.29 -9.36
C GLU A 171 -5.04 -16.63 -9.88
N PRO A 172 -6.08 -17.38 -10.24
CA PRO A 172 -7.30 -16.81 -10.85
C PRO A 172 -8.03 -15.76 -9.99
N HIS A 173 -7.81 -15.79 -8.67
CA HIS A 173 -8.42 -14.83 -7.73
C HIS A 173 -7.52 -13.63 -7.40
N ASP A 174 -6.25 -13.64 -7.83
CA ASP A 174 -5.35 -12.51 -7.62
C ASP A 174 -5.83 -11.30 -8.39
N GLN A 175 -5.92 -10.16 -7.71
CA GLN A 175 -6.35 -8.90 -8.30
C GLN A 175 -5.13 -8.08 -8.75
N PRO A 176 -4.95 -7.83 -10.06
CA PRO A 176 -3.85 -6.99 -10.52
C PRO A 176 -4.04 -5.55 -10.04
N LEU A 177 -2.92 -4.90 -9.77
CA LEU A 177 -2.87 -3.49 -9.39
C LEU A 177 -2.68 -2.63 -10.66
N GLU A 178 -3.18 -1.40 -10.62
CA GLU A 178 -3.04 -0.46 -11.73
C GLU A 178 -1.63 0.11 -11.83
N ALA A 179 -0.90 0.21 -10.70
CA ALA A 179 0.49 0.65 -10.70
C ALA A 179 1.32 -0.07 -9.63
N LEU A 180 2.64 -0.08 -9.83
CA LEU A 180 3.65 -0.52 -8.86
C LEU A 180 4.78 0.52 -8.84
N LEU A 181 5.18 0.93 -7.65
CA LEU A 181 6.29 1.85 -7.42
C LEU A 181 7.37 1.17 -6.58
N ASN A 182 8.61 1.46 -6.90
CA ASN A 182 9.76 1.17 -6.05
C ASN A 182 10.69 2.39 -5.96
N GLU A 183 11.82 2.26 -5.31
CA GLU A 183 12.79 3.35 -5.12
C GLU A 183 13.37 3.93 -6.43
N ASN A 184 13.21 3.23 -7.55
CA ASN A 184 13.66 3.68 -8.86
C ASN A 184 12.56 4.37 -9.69
N GLY A 185 11.31 4.34 -9.23
CA GLY A 185 10.17 4.98 -9.91
C GLY A 185 9.00 4.05 -10.16
N VAL A 186 8.25 4.32 -11.24
CA VAL A 186 7.12 3.50 -11.68
C VAL A 186 7.65 2.26 -12.41
N VAL A 187 7.35 1.08 -11.87
CA VAL A 187 7.75 -0.20 -12.48
C VAL A 187 6.62 -0.92 -13.19
N TRP A 188 5.39 -0.48 -12.96
CA TRP A 188 4.20 -0.92 -13.67
C TRP A 188 3.17 0.23 -13.69
N PRO A 189 2.44 0.48 -14.79
CA PRO A 189 2.67 -0.12 -16.12
C PRO A 189 4.03 0.28 -16.68
N THR A 190 4.62 -0.61 -17.47
CA THR A 190 5.85 -0.28 -18.20
C THR A 190 5.48 0.60 -19.38
N TYR A 191 5.87 1.85 -19.33
CA TYR A 191 5.82 2.72 -20.52
C TYR A 191 7.03 2.38 -21.39
N PHE A 192 6.80 1.67 -22.50
CA PHE A 192 7.82 1.57 -23.55
C PHE A 192 7.93 2.95 -24.19
N SER A 193 9.13 3.54 -24.05
CA SER A 193 9.56 4.73 -24.77
C SER A 193 9.81 4.41 -26.24
#